data_4a69ec317de829392f7048d8e1a4f9d1
#
_entry.id   4a69ec317de829392f7048d8e1a4f9d1
#
_cell.length_a   1.000
_cell.length_b   1.000
_cell.length_c   1.000
_cell.angle_alpha   90.00
_cell.angle_beta   90.00
_cell.angle_gamma   90.00
#
_symmetry.space_group_name_H-M   'P 1'
#
loop_
_entity.id
_entity.type
_entity.pdbx_description
1 polymer ?
#
loop_
_entity_poly.entity_id
_entity_poly.type
_entity_poly.pdbx_seq_one_letter_code
_entity_poly.pdbx_strand_id
1 'polypeptide(L)'
;TGHAGSLCTGHGTSTADMLARLETMVLMGADLPLEAIRSQIASAIDVMVHLGRLRDGSRKVLEIAEIGGCDNGKVVPHPLFRFEEEEGTAGKKVEGRLRKTGELKNRVKLAAAGCEL
;
A
#
# COMPACT_ATOMS: atom_id res chain seq x y z
N THR A 1 -3.29 -11.56 -17.92
CA THR A 1 -3.33 -12.88 -17.32
C THR A 1 -2.06 -13.66 -17.64
N GLY A 2 -1.59 -14.43 -16.69
CA GLY A 2 -0.34 -15.15 -16.85
C GLY A 2 0.92 -14.35 -16.58
N HIS A 3 0.79 -13.11 -16.15
CA HIS A 3 1.92 -12.27 -15.77
C HIS A 3 2.30 -12.54 -14.32
N ALA A 4 3.61 -12.78 -14.09
CA ALA A 4 4.12 -13.03 -12.74
C ALA A 4 4.20 -11.76 -11.90
N GLY A 5 4.09 -10.60 -12.52
CA GLY A 5 4.10 -9.33 -11.81
C GLY A 5 3.46 -8.22 -12.64
N SER A 6 2.97 -7.20 -11.94
CA SER A 6 2.38 -6.03 -12.58
C SER A 6 2.52 -4.81 -11.68
N LEU A 7 2.51 -3.63 -12.30
CA LEU A 7 2.50 -2.35 -11.62
C LEU A 7 1.38 -1.50 -12.19
N CYS A 8 0.64 -0.85 -11.32
CA CYS A 8 -0.38 0.10 -11.74
C CYS A 8 -0.42 1.28 -10.77
N THR A 9 -1.04 2.37 -11.20
CA THR A 9 -1.15 3.58 -10.39
C THR A 9 -2.60 3.93 -10.14
N GLY A 10 -2.83 4.62 -9.03
CA GLY A 10 -4.14 5.12 -8.66
C GLY A 10 -4.00 6.39 -7.83
N HIS A 11 -5.11 7.00 -7.50
CA HIS A 11 -5.15 8.21 -6.69
C HIS A 11 -5.92 7.98 -5.40
N GLY A 12 -5.32 8.34 -4.29
CA GLY A 12 -5.91 8.24 -2.97
C GLY A 12 -5.10 9.04 -1.96
N THR A 13 -5.67 9.31 -0.80
CA THR A 13 -5.01 10.09 0.25
C THR A 13 -4.16 9.23 1.18
N SER A 14 -4.32 7.92 1.11
CA SER A 14 -3.57 6.94 1.89
C SER A 14 -3.73 5.56 1.25
N THR A 15 -3.00 4.57 1.73
CA THR A 15 -3.18 3.19 1.28
C THR A 15 -4.57 2.68 1.62
N ALA A 16 -5.07 2.97 2.82
CA ALA A 16 -6.41 2.59 3.25
C ALA A 16 -7.50 3.26 2.39
N ASP A 17 -7.35 4.54 2.07
CA ASP A 17 -8.27 5.26 1.20
C ASP A 17 -8.29 4.65 -0.21
N MET A 18 -7.13 4.30 -0.75
CA MET A 18 -7.06 3.67 -2.07
C MET A 18 -7.76 2.31 -2.09
N LEU A 19 -7.61 1.51 -1.04
CA LEU A 19 -8.31 0.23 -0.93
C LEU A 19 -9.83 0.42 -0.93
N ALA A 20 -10.33 1.40 -0.17
CA ALA A 20 -11.75 1.72 -0.15
C ALA A 20 -12.26 2.17 -1.52
N ARG A 21 -11.48 2.95 -2.24
CA ARG A 21 -11.82 3.38 -3.61
C ARG A 21 -11.86 2.22 -4.59
N LEU A 22 -10.92 1.28 -4.47
CA LEU A 22 -10.90 0.08 -5.28
C LEU A 22 -12.15 -0.79 -5.04
N GLU A 23 -12.55 -0.96 -3.79
CA GLU A 23 -13.79 -1.68 -3.46
C GLU A 23 -14.99 -1.04 -4.15
N THR A 24 -15.11 0.28 -4.06
CA THR A 24 -16.21 1.03 -4.68
C THR A 24 -16.20 0.86 -6.19
N MET A 25 -15.06 0.98 -6.83
CA MET A 25 -14.94 0.86 -8.28
C MET A 25 -15.34 -0.53 -8.77
N VAL A 26 -14.93 -1.58 -8.07
CA VAL A 26 -15.27 -2.96 -8.42
C VAL A 26 -16.75 -3.23 -8.18
N LEU A 27 -17.32 -2.73 -7.08
CA LEU A 27 -18.75 -2.86 -6.78
C LEU A 27 -19.62 -2.24 -7.87
N MET A 28 -19.19 -1.13 -8.45
CA MET A 28 -19.93 -0.45 -9.51
C MET A 28 -19.90 -1.21 -10.84
N GLY A 29 -18.86 -2.03 -11.06
CA GLY A 29 -18.67 -2.73 -12.32
C GLY A 29 -18.93 -4.24 -12.28
N ALA A 30 -19.17 -4.81 -11.12
CA ALA A 30 -19.33 -6.25 -10.98
C ALA A 30 -20.50 -6.60 -10.07
N ASP A 31 -21.22 -7.67 -10.43
CA ASP A 31 -22.32 -8.20 -9.62
C ASP A 31 -21.76 -9.31 -8.71
N LEU A 32 -20.96 -8.88 -7.72
CA LEU A 32 -20.32 -9.79 -6.77
C LEU A 32 -20.59 -9.33 -5.34
N PRO A 33 -20.67 -10.28 -4.39
CA PRO A 33 -20.74 -9.92 -2.97
C PRO A 33 -19.48 -9.14 -2.54
N LEU A 34 -19.64 -8.22 -1.59
CA LEU A 34 -18.53 -7.41 -1.09
C LEU A 34 -17.38 -8.26 -0.55
N GLU A 35 -17.69 -9.35 0.11
CA GLU A 35 -16.66 -10.27 0.64
C GLU A 35 -15.81 -10.87 -0.47
N ALA A 36 -16.43 -11.24 -1.60
CA ALA A 36 -15.70 -11.77 -2.75
C ALA A 36 -14.80 -10.71 -3.37
N ILE A 37 -15.27 -9.47 -3.45
CA ILE A 37 -14.50 -8.33 -3.96
C ILE A 37 -13.28 -8.07 -3.08
N ARG A 38 -13.46 -8.04 -1.77
CA ARG A 38 -12.35 -7.86 -0.82
C ARG A 38 -11.32 -8.97 -0.91
N SER A 39 -11.77 -10.21 -1.03
CA SER A 39 -10.88 -11.34 -1.20
C SER A 39 -10.05 -11.24 -2.47
N GLN A 40 -10.66 -10.81 -3.57
CA GLN A 40 -9.96 -10.61 -4.84
C GLN A 40 -8.91 -9.49 -4.74
N ILE A 41 -9.26 -8.36 -4.12
CA ILE A 41 -8.34 -7.25 -3.92
C ILE A 41 -7.14 -7.71 -3.07
N ALA A 42 -7.40 -8.39 -1.96
CA ALA A 42 -6.37 -8.87 -1.07
C ALA A 42 -5.40 -9.85 -1.75
N SER A 43 -5.90 -10.67 -2.68
CA SER A 43 -5.05 -11.62 -3.39
C SER A 43 -4.33 -11.02 -4.59
N ALA A 44 -4.89 -9.98 -5.19
CA ALA A 44 -4.33 -9.35 -6.38
C ALA A 44 -3.20 -8.36 -6.08
N ILE A 45 -3.25 -7.70 -4.94
CA ILE A 45 -2.30 -6.65 -4.58
C ILE A 45 -1.37 -7.17 -3.48
N ASP A 46 -0.08 -7.12 -3.73
CA ASP A 46 0.93 -7.53 -2.75
C ASP A 46 1.42 -6.36 -1.91
N VAL A 47 1.74 -5.24 -2.56
CA VAL A 47 2.32 -4.07 -1.91
C VAL A 47 1.72 -2.80 -2.51
N MET A 48 1.44 -1.82 -1.67
CA MET A 48 1.04 -0.47 -2.08
C MET A 48 2.09 0.54 -1.63
N VAL A 49 2.44 1.43 -2.53
CA VAL A 49 3.35 2.55 -2.26
C VAL A 49 2.56 3.84 -2.39
N HIS A 50 2.47 4.60 -1.30
CA HIS A 50 1.79 5.88 -1.27
C HIS A 50 2.79 7.02 -1.36
N LEU A 51 2.63 7.83 -2.40
CA LEU A 51 3.41 9.05 -2.59
C LEU A 51 2.52 10.25 -2.30
N GLY A 52 3.09 11.23 -1.64
CA GLY A 52 2.34 12.44 -1.32
C GLY A 52 3.21 13.67 -1.41
N ARG A 53 2.53 14.82 -1.45
CA ARG A 53 3.18 16.12 -1.43
C ARG A 53 3.26 16.61 0.01
N LEU A 54 4.44 17.01 0.41
CA LEU A 54 4.67 17.57 1.73
C LEU A 54 4.36 19.07 1.75
N ARG A 55 4.36 19.65 2.95
CA ARG A 55 4.05 21.08 3.15
C ARG A 55 4.99 22.02 2.40
N ASP A 56 6.20 21.58 2.08
CA ASP A 56 7.18 22.36 1.30
C ASP A 56 7.02 22.22 -0.22
N GLY A 57 6.00 21.44 -0.65
CA GLY A 57 5.73 21.19 -2.06
C GLY A 57 6.49 20.01 -2.65
N SER A 58 7.43 19.42 -1.92
CA SER A 58 8.16 18.26 -2.39
C SER A 58 7.28 17.00 -2.37
N ARG A 59 7.56 16.06 -3.28
CA ARG A 59 6.88 14.77 -3.34
C ARG A 59 7.80 13.70 -2.81
N LYS A 60 7.27 12.87 -1.93
CA LYS A 60 8.04 11.78 -1.32
C LYS A 60 7.17 10.55 -1.15
N VAL A 61 7.82 9.41 -1.01
CA VAL A 61 7.13 8.18 -0.58
C VAL A 61 6.79 8.36 0.90
N LEU A 62 5.50 8.29 1.21
CA LEU A 62 5.00 8.48 2.58
C LEU A 62 4.75 7.19 3.30
N GLU A 63 4.35 6.14 2.57
CA GLU A 63 4.05 4.84 3.16
C GLU A 63 4.28 3.73 2.15
N ILE A 64 4.82 2.63 2.63
CA ILE A 64 4.87 1.36 1.90
C ILE A 64 4.15 0.35 2.79
N ALA A 65 3.12 -0.29 2.26
CA ALA A 65 2.31 -1.23 3.02
C ALA A 65 2.12 -2.53 2.24
N GLU A 66 2.16 -3.63 2.97
CA GLU A 66 1.81 -4.95 2.45
C GLU A 66 0.29 -5.11 2.50
N ILE A 67 -0.28 -5.64 1.41
CA ILE A 67 -1.68 -5.98 1.33
C ILE A 67 -1.75 -7.50 1.23
N GLY A 68 -2.22 -8.14 2.27
CA GLY A 68 -2.22 -9.60 2.25
C GLY A 68 -3.22 -10.18 3.23
N GLY A 69 -4.44 -10.36 2.82
CA GLY A 69 -5.47 -10.97 3.63
C GLY A 69 -6.50 -9.99 4.14
N CYS A 70 -7.56 -10.54 4.70
CA CYS A 70 -8.66 -9.78 5.26
C CYS A 70 -8.68 -9.98 6.77
N ASP A 71 -8.88 -8.90 7.50
CA ASP A 71 -9.08 -8.90 8.93
C ASP A 71 -10.51 -8.45 9.21
N ASN A 72 -11.29 -9.30 9.88
CA ASN A 72 -12.72 -9.06 10.14
C ASN A 72 -13.51 -8.72 8.87
N GLY A 73 -13.17 -9.37 7.75
CA GLY A 73 -13.83 -9.16 6.48
C GLY A 73 -13.39 -7.91 5.74
N LYS A 74 -12.41 -7.17 6.24
CA LYS A 74 -11.87 -5.96 5.58
C LYS A 74 -10.43 -6.17 5.15
N VAL A 75 -10.08 -5.59 4.01
CA VAL A 75 -8.69 -5.55 3.55
C VAL A 75 -7.96 -4.46 4.33
N VAL A 76 -6.98 -4.85 5.13
CA VAL A 76 -6.23 -3.93 5.99
C VAL A 76 -4.79 -3.86 5.52
N PRO A 77 -4.26 -2.66 5.22
CA PRO A 77 -2.85 -2.52 4.89
C PRO A 77 -1.99 -2.73 6.13
N HIS A 78 -0.90 -3.47 5.96
CA HIS A 78 0.11 -3.66 7.00
C HIS A 78 1.30 -2.77 6.69
N PRO A 79 1.51 -1.66 7.41
CA PRO A 79 2.60 -0.74 7.12
C PRO A 79 3.96 -1.41 7.31
N LEU A 80 4.82 -1.28 6.31
CA LEU A 80 6.21 -1.74 6.35
C LEU A 80 7.17 -0.58 6.58
N PHE A 81 6.86 0.57 5.96
CA PHE A 81 7.64 1.80 6.09
C PHE A 81 6.70 3.00 6.13
N ARG A 82 7.04 3.97 6.95
CA ARG A 82 6.37 5.27 6.97
C ARG A 82 7.40 6.39 6.97
N PHE A 83 7.07 7.46 6.26
CA PHE A 83 7.88 8.67 6.27
C PHE A 83 7.77 9.34 7.64
N GLU A 84 8.93 9.68 8.20
CA GLU A 84 9.01 10.40 9.45
C GLU A 84 9.83 11.66 9.22
N GLU A 85 9.20 12.80 9.48
CA GLU A 85 9.84 14.11 9.37
C GLU A 85 10.82 14.29 10.53
N GLU A 86 12.01 14.80 10.23
CA GLU A 86 13.00 15.10 11.25
C GLU A 86 12.62 16.32 12.07
N GLU A 87 12.88 16.28 13.36
CA GLU A 87 12.67 17.43 14.24
C GLU A 87 13.60 18.58 13.85
N GLY A 88 13.11 19.81 14.05
CA GLY A 88 13.87 21.00 13.74
C GLY A 88 13.81 21.44 12.29
N THR A 89 13.05 20.75 11.44
CA THR A 89 12.85 21.16 10.05
C THR A 89 11.69 22.14 9.90
N ALA A 90 11.42 22.92 10.94
CA ALA A 90 10.44 24.01 10.88
C ALA A 90 10.95 25.09 9.92
N GLY A 91 10.30 25.21 8.78
CA GLY A 91 10.72 26.15 7.73
C GLY A 91 10.22 25.72 6.38
N LYS A 92 10.87 26.17 5.32
CA LYS A 92 10.42 25.92 3.95
C LYS A 92 10.70 24.51 3.46
N LYS A 93 11.73 23.85 3.98
CA LYS A 93 12.15 22.54 3.53
C LYS A 93 11.82 21.47 4.57
N VAL A 94 11.22 20.37 4.11
CA VAL A 94 10.95 19.21 4.95
C VAL A 94 12.05 18.20 4.72
N GLU A 95 12.68 17.77 5.80
CA GLU A 95 13.66 16.69 5.80
C GLU A 95 13.12 15.54 6.63
N GLY A 96 13.40 14.32 6.18
CA GLY A 96 12.97 13.13 6.85
C GLY A 96 13.33 11.91 6.05
N ARG A 97 12.91 10.75 6.54
CA ARG A 97 13.20 9.47 5.90
C ARG A 97 12.09 8.46 6.15
N LEU A 98 12.07 7.42 5.33
CA LEU A 98 11.23 6.27 5.57
C LEU A 98 11.80 5.48 6.74
N ARG A 99 10.95 5.21 7.73
CA ARG A 99 11.28 4.34 8.85
C ARG A 99 10.57 3.02 8.70
N LYS A 100 11.30 1.94 8.98
CA LYS A 100 10.73 0.60 9.00
C LYS A 100 9.75 0.50 10.18
N THR A 101 8.50 0.13 9.88
CA THR A 101 7.43 0.00 10.88
C THR A 101 6.91 -1.42 11.02
N GLY A 102 7.28 -2.32 10.10
CA GLY A 102 6.81 -3.69 10.14
C GLY A 102 7.65 -4.62 9.28
N GLU A 103 7.36 -5.89 9.37
CA GLU A 103 8.03 -6.94 8.60
C GLU A 103 7.10 -7.47 7.51
N LEU A 104 7.67 -7.77 6.35
CA LEU A 104 6.95 -8.41 5.27
C LEU A 104 6.51 -9.81 5.72
N LYS A 105 5.21 -10.08 5.68
CA LYS A 105 4.64 -11.36 6.13
C LYS A 105 4.68 -12.44 5.06
N ASN A 106 4.33 -12.07 3.83
CA ASN A 106 4.30 -13.02 2.72
C ASN A 106 5.64 -12.99 1.97
N ARG A 107 6.46 -14.00 2.22
CA ARG A 107 7.81 -14.12 1.65
C ARG A 107 7.92 -15.23 0.62
N VAL A 108 6.81 -15.83 0.22
CA VAL A 108 6.80 -16.99 -0.67
C VAL A 108 7.49 -16.70 -2.00
N LYS A 109 7.15 -15.58 -2.63
CA LYS A 109 7.77 -15.17 -3.90
C LYS A 109 9.25 -14.84 -3.75
N LEU A 110 9.62 -14.22 -2.64
CA LEU A 110 11.02 -13.88 -2.35
C LEU A 110 11.85 -15.15 -2.12
N ALA A 111 11.32 -16.09 -1.35
CA ALA A 111 12.00 -17.35 -1.11
C ALA A 111 12.19 -18.14 -2.42
N ALA A 112 11.16 -18.16 -3.28
CA ALA A 112 11.24 -18.80 -4.58
C ALA A 112 12.27 -18.15 -5.50
N ALA A 113 12.50 -16.84 -5.36
CA ALA A 113 13.51 -16.10 -6.11
C ALA A 113 14.91 -16.16 -5.49
N GLY A 114 15.05 -16.84 -4.35
CA GLY A 114 16.33 -16.93 -3.63
C GLY A 114 16.70 -15.70 -2.82
N CYS A 115 15.73 -14.81 -2.55
CA CYS A 115 15.93 -13.62 -1.75
C CYS A 115 15.67 -13.91 -0.27
N GLU A 116 16.58 -13.44 0.57
CA GLU A 116 16.43 -13.48 2.03
C GLU A 116 16.29 -12.05 2.56
N LEU A 117 15.39 -11.90 3.52
CA LEU A 117 15.16 -10.62 4.19
C LEU A 117 15.52 -10.72 5.68
#